data_c5da5945427163fe613b701ce862859f
#
_entry.id   c5da5945427163fe613b701ce862859f
#
_cell.length_a   1.000
_cell.length_b   1.000
_cell.length_c   1.000
_cell.angle_alpha   90.00
_cell.angle_beta   90.00
_cell.angle_gamma   90.00
#
_symmetry.space_group_name_H-M   'P 1'
#
loop_
_entity.id
_entity.type
_entity.pdbx_description
1 polymer ?
#
loop_
_entity_poly.entity_id
_entity_poly.type
_entity_poly.pdbx_seq_one_letter_code
_entity_poly.pdbx_strand_id
1 'polypeptide(L)' 'MARIMDIRKCTRAVRVSNKTVMDINSNEKYFSMWIHTAGQENGLETCPLSIQLDVQMAARLRDYLNDFIAQ' A
#
# COMPACT_ATOMS: atom_id res chain seq x y z
N MET A 1 -8.42 4.82 7.55
CA MET A 1 -7.91 3.82 6.56
C MET A 1 -8.84 3.79 5.38
N ALA A 2 -8.29 3.91 4.18
CA ALA A 2 -9.08 3.92 2.95
C ALA A 2 -9.24 2.51 2.39
N ARG A 3 -10.47 2.10 2.11
CA ARG A 3 -10.74 0.83 1.42
C ARG A 3 -10.54 1.02 -0.08
N ILE A 4 -9.68 0.21 -0.68
CA ILE A 4 -9.44 0.26 -2.12
C ILE A 4 -10.57 -0.48 -2.85
N MET A 5 -11.24 0.22 -3.74
CA MET A 5 -12.36 -0.32 -4.51
C MET A 5 -12.01 -0.57 -5.99
N ASP A 6 -10.88 -0.04 -6.46
CA ASP A 6 -10.40 -0.24 -7.82
C ASP A 6 -8.90 0.02 -7.89
N ILE A 7 -8.20 -0.69 -8.78
CA ILE A 7 -6.78 -0.51 -9.03
C ILE A 7 -6.61 -0.38 -10.54
N ARG A 8 -5.94 0.70 -10.97
CA ARG A 8 -5.72 0.99 -12.38
C ARG A 8 -4.27 1.38 -12.63
N LYS A 9 -3.72 0.94 -13.73
CA LYS A 9 -2.42 1.39 -14.18
C LYS A 9 -2.54 2.80 -14.78
N CYS A 10 -1.57 3.66 -14.48
CA CYS A 10 -1.55 5.01 -15.01
C CYS A 10 -0.13 5.41 -15.42
N THR A 11 0.00 6.59 -16.03
CA THR A 11 1.29 7.09 -16.52
C THR A 11 1.70 8.39 -15.81
N ARG A 12 1.28 8.57 -14.56
CA ARG A 12 1.61 9.78 -13.80
C ARG A 12 3.09 9.81 -13.46
N ALA A 13 3.66 11.02 -13.47
CA ALA A 13 5.01 11.23 -12.97
C ALA A 13 5.08 10.91 -11.47
N VAL A 14 6.21 10.40 -11.02
CA VAL A 14 6.39 9.94 -9.65
C VAL A 14 7.44 10.79 -8.95
N ARG A 15 7.11 11.29 -7.75
CA ARG A 15 8.08 11.88 -6.84
C ARG A 15 8.50 10.82 -5.83
N VAL A 16 9.77 10.83 -5.45
CA VAL A 16 10.34 9.82 -4.57
C VAL A 16 10.74 10.44 -3.24
N SER A 17 10.34 9.81 -2.15
CA SER A 17 10.83 10.10 -0.81
C SER A 17 11.61 8.89 -0.30
N ASN A 18 12.83 9.10 0.19
CA ASN A 18 13.74 8.02 0.57
C ASN A 18 13.64 7.61 2.05
N LYS A 19 12.78 8.29 2.82
CA LYS A 19 12.68 8.07 4.27
C LYS A 19 11.30 7.57 4.67
N THR A 20 10.72 6.72 3.85
CA THR A 20 9.41 6.13 4.12
C THR A 20 9.53 4.65 4.41
N VAL A 21 8.67 4.16 5.28
CA VAL A 21 8.56 2.76 5.67
C VAL A 21 7.13 2.29 5.44
N MET A 22 6.98 1.06 4.98
CA MET A 22 5.68 0.44 4.83
C MET A 22 5.50 -0.66 5.87
N ASP A 23 4.45 -0.58 6.66
CA ASP A 23 4.01 -1.64 7.54
C ASP A 23 2.82 -2.36 6.92
N ILE A 24 2.78 -3.67 7.08
CA ILE A 24 1.68 -4.49 6.58
C ILE A 24 1.12 -5.36 7.69
N ASN A 25 -0.17 -5.64 7.59
CA ASN A 25 -0.83 -6.62 8.44
C ASN A 25 -2.01 -7.22 7.68
N SER A 26 -2.39 -8.44 8.01
CA SER A 26 -3.52 -9.08 7.36
C SER A 26 -4.29 -9.98 8.32
N ASN A 27 -5.57 -10.13 8.02
CA ASN A 27 -6.41 -11.13 8.66
C ASN A 27 -7.09 -11.96 7.55
N GLU A 28 -8.09 -12.75 7.89
CA GLU A 28 -8.73 -13.64 6.92
C GLU A 28 -9.46 -12.90 5.80
N LYS A 29 -9.84 -11.64 6.02
CA LYS A 29 -10.68 -10.87 5.09
C LYS A 29 -9.95 -9.73 4.41
N TYR A 30 -8.96 -9.12 5.07
CA TYR A 30 -8.36 -7.88 4.61
C TYR A 30 -6.86 -7.87 4.78
N PHE A 31 -6.20 -7.23 3.82
CA PHE A 31 -4.79 -6.88 3.86
C PHE A 31 -4.67 -5.37 4.03
N SER A 32 -3.91 -4.93 5.01
CA SER A 32 -3.78 -3.51 5.36
C SER A 32 -2.34 -3.04 5.25
N MET A 33 -2.15 -1.82 4.76
CA MET A 33 -0.84 -1.20 4.60
C MET A 33 -0.84 0.21 5.20
N TRP A 34 0.26 0.54 5.87
CA TRP A 34 0.51 1.89 6.39
C TRP A 34 1.83 2.38 5.84
N ILE A 35 1.87 3.64 5.40
CA ILE A 35 3.08 4.28 4.90
C ILE A 35 3.35 5.51 5.75
N HIS A 36 4.55 5.58 6.34
CA HIS A 36 4.93 6.67 7.22
C HIS A 36 6.42 6.96 7.12
N THR A 37 6.83 8.10 7.67
CA THR A 37 8.24 8.47 7.71
C THR A 37 8.99 7.52 8.66
N ALA A 38 10.16 7.06 8.25
CA ALA A 38 10.99 6.21 9.09
C ALA A 38 11.32 6.90 10.42
N GLY A 39 11.18 6.18 11.52
CA GLY A 39 11.36 6.71 12.87
C GLY A 39 10.08 7.20 13.53
N GLN A 40 8.95 7.15 12.84
CA GLN A 40 7.65 7.55 13.39
C GLN A 40 6.67 6.37 13.46
N GLU A 41 7.19 5.18 13.61
CA GLU A 41 6.41 3.94 13.65
C GLU A 41 5.65 3.75 14.95
N ASN A 42 5.79 4.68 15.87
CA ASN A 42 5.14 4.60 17.18
C ASN A 42 3.65 4.98 17.18
N GLY A 43 3.09 5.25 16.01
CA GLY A 43 1.67 5.58 15.90
C GLY A 43 1.32 7.01 16.23
N LEU A 44 2.32 7.87 16.43
CA LEU A 44 2.10 9.29 16.74
C LEU A 44 2.01 10.16 15.50
N GLU A 45 2.04 9.58 14.31
CA GLU A 45 1.82 10.31 13.07
C GLU A 45 0.40 10.83 12.99
N THR A 46 0.27 12.12 12.64
CA THR A 46 -1.04 12.76 12.58
C THR A 46 -1.84 12.37 11.35
N CYS A 47 -1.17 11.99 10.25
CA CYS A 47 -1.85 11.64 8.99
C CYS A 47 -1.10 10.53 8.25
N PRO A 48 -1.02 9.32 8.81
CA PRO A 48 -0.41 8.21 8.09
C PRO A 48 -1.25 7.86 6.87
N LEU A 49 -0.60 7.63 5.74
CA LEU A 49 -1.29 7.06 4.59
C LEU A 49 -1.57 5.59 4.89
N SER A 50 -2.83 5.20 4.87
CA SER A 50 -3.21 3.82 5.14
C SER A 50 -4.28 3.36 4.17
N ILE A 51 -4.12 2.14 3.68
CA ILE A 51 -5.07 1.53 2.75
C ILE A 51 -5.39 0.11 3.17
N GLN A 52 -6.54 -0.37 2.74
CA GLN A 52 -7.01 -1.73 3.00
C GLN A 52 -7.53 -2.36 1.71
N LEU A 53 -7.14 -3.60 1.47
CA LEU A 53 -7.54 -4.38 0.30
C LEU A 53 -8.35 -5.59 0.76
N ASP A 54 -9.45 -5.89 0.07
CA ASP A 54 -10.09 -7.20 0.22
C ASP A 54 -9.33 -8.24 -0.62
N VAL A 55 -9.76 -9.49 -0.56
CA VAL A 55 -9.10 -10.59 -1.29
C VAL A 55 -9.07 -10.35 -2.79
N GLN A 56 -10.16 -9.83 -3.34
CA GLN A 56 -10.26 -9.56 -4.78
C GLN A 56 -9.30 -8.47 -5.23
N MET A 57 -9.22 -7.37 -4.48
CA MET A 57 -8.29 -6.28 -4.79
C MET A 57 -6.84 -6.68 -4.54
N ALA A 58 -6.59 -7.48 -3.52
CA ALA A 58 -5.25 -8.00 -3.26
C ALA A 58 -4.77 -8.89 -4.41
N ALA A 59 -5.61 -9.75 -4.95
CA ALA A 59 -5.27 -10.57 -6.11
C ALA A 59 -4.95 -9.71 -7.34
N ARG A 60 -5.68 -8.64 -7.53
CA ARG A 60 -5.46 -7.69 -8.62
C ARG A 60 -4.12 -6.97 -8.49
N LEU A 61 -3.79 -6.53 -7.28
CA LEU A 61 -2.48 -5.93 -7.00
C LEU A 61 -1.36 -6.94 -7.19
N ARG A 62 -1.55 -8.19 -6.76
CA ARG A 62 -0.59 -9.26 -6.97
C ARG A 62 -0.25 -9.42 -8.46
N ASP A 63 -1.25 -9.38 -9.33
CA ASP A 63 -1.04 -9.54 -10.76
C ASP A 63 -0.20 -8.39 -11.33
N TYR A 64 -0.45 -7.15 -10.92
CA TYR A 64 0.39 -6.02 -11.31
C TYR A 64 1.81 -6.16 -10.78
N LEU A 65 1.97 -6.59 -9.54
CA LEU A 65 3.28 -6.80 -8.94
C LEU A 65 4.05 -7.91 -9.65
N ASN A 66 3.38 -9.01 -10.01
CA ASN A 66 4.01 -10.10 -10.76
C ASN A 66 4.51 -9.63 -12.13
N ASP A 67 3.72 -8.83 -12.83
CA ASP A 67 4.13 -8.27 -14.11
C ASP A 67 5.36 -7.37 -13.96
N PHE A 68 5.39 -6.57 -12.91
CA PHE A 68 6.54 -5.71 -12.62
C PHE A 68 7.80 -6.52 -12.28
N ILE A 69 7.67 -7.53 -11.45
CA ILE A 69 8.81 -8.36 -11.02
C ILE A 69 9.37 -9.17 -12.19
N ALA A 70 8.52 -9.58 -13.12
CA ALA A 70 8.89 -10.42 -14.25
C ALA A 70 9.55 -9.68 -15.42
N GLN A 71 9.68 -8.39 -15.34
CA GLN A 71 10.33 -7.58 -16.38
C GLN A 71 11.77 -8.00 -16.63
#